data_db44415f14fdc00d38e080ade7d5bb2b
#
_entry.id   db44415f14fdc00d38e080ade7d5bb2b
#
_cell.length_a   1.000
_cell.length_b   1.000
_cell.length_c   1.000
_cell.angle_alpha   90.00
_cell.angle_beta   90.00
_cell.angle_gamma   90.00
#
_symmetry.space_group_name_H-M   'P 1'
#
loop_
_entity.id
_entity.type
_entity.pdbx_description
1 polymer ?
#
loop_
_entity_poly.entity_id
_entity_poly.type
_entity_poly.pdbx_seq_one_letter_code
_entity_poly.pdbx_strand_id
1 'polypeptide(L)'
;MNENIGVARVTRRTFWRRWFLLLALVSLALTGWGGRCNGGDPLELEPDGPGDGDLELVWEDEFEGPAGQLPDADKWGYDIGGSGWGNAQLEYDTDRPTNVSLDGEGHLAITAREEEYLGREYTSARINTKGLFQQTRGRFEARIKLPIGQGIWPAFWMLGADFETVGWPDCGEIDIMEYRGQEPNILHGSLHGPGYSGGGALTRSYTLPGAEGFNDDFHVFAVEWESDALTWFVDSTSYYVVTPGSLPDGGSWVFDHPFFIILNVAVGGYFVGSPDATTTFPQTMLVDWVRVYRSAP
;
A
#
# COMPACT_ATOMS: atom_id res chain seq x y z
N MET A 1 -59.88 33.29 10.25
CA MET A 1 -59.04 34.37 10.80
C MET A 1 -57.65 34.07 10.27
N ASN A 2 -57.36 34.55 9.10
CA ASN A 2 -56.61 35.73 8.66
C ASN A 2 -55.53 36.11 9.71
N GLU A 3 -54.25 36.03 9.36
CA GLU A 3 -53.51 37.14 8.78
C GLU A 3 -52.16 36.71 8.14
N ASN A 4 -51.96 37.27 6.97
CA ASN A 4 -50.78 37.41 6.14
C ASN A 4 -49.78 38.42 6.71
N ILE A 5 -48.64 38.50 6.02
CA ILE A 5 -47.65 39.58 5.82
C ILE A 5 -46.28 39.11 6.24
N GLY A 6 -45.19 39.17 5.47
CA GLY A 6 -44.93 39.90 4.25
C GLY A 6 -43.52 39.60 3.75
N VAL A 7 -43.40 39.70 2.47
CA VAL A 7 -42.18 39.53 1.65
C VAL A 7 -41.32 40.79 1.76
N ALA A 8 -40.02 40.63 1.89
CA ALA A 8 -39.08 41.71 1.56
C ALA A 8 -37.95 41.17 0.64
N ARG A 9 -38.09 41.51 -0.63
CA ARG A 9 -37.01 41.53 -1.62
C ARG A 9 -36.16 42.76 -1.41
N VAL A 10 -34.82 42.59 -1.40
CA VAL A 10 -33.91 43.70 -1.70
C VAL A 10 -32.93 43.27 -2.77
N THR A 11 -32.88 44.08 -3.78
CA THR A 11 -32.20 43.97 -5.07
C THR A 11 -30.75 44.47 -5.02
N ARG A 12 -29.91 43.78 -5.79
CA ARG A 12 -28.76 44.23 -6.59
C ARG A 12 -28.02 45.53 -6.22
N ARG A 13 -26.72 45.48 -6.17
CA ARG A 13 -25.83 46.36 -6.96
C ARG A 13 -24.43 45.79 -7.14
N THR A 14 -24.10 45.60 -8.40
CA THR A 14 -22.81 45.44 -9.04
C THR A 14 -21.88 46.61 -8.78
N PHE A 15 -20.58 46.33 -8.52
CA PHE A 15 -19.54 47.33 -8.76
C PHE A 15 -18.32 46.67 -9.41
N TRP A 16 -18.16 46.96 -10.70
CA TRP A 16 -16.94 46.76 -11.46
C TRP A 16 -15.95 47.87 -11.11
N ARG A 17 -14.67 47.54 -10.86
CA ARG A 17 -13.56 48.46 -11.09
C ARG A 17 -12.37 47.72 -11.71
N ARG A 18 -12.17 48.02 -12.98
CA ARG A 18 -10.95 47.82 -13.75
C ARG A 18 -9.84 48.72 -13.21
N TRP A 19 -8.62 48.24 -13.14
CA TRP A 19 -7.42 49.06 -13.27
C TRP A 19 -6.49 48.37 -14.25
N PHE A 20 -6.23 49.09 -15.37
CA PHE A 20 -5.19 48.87 -16.35
C PHE A 20 -4.01 49.80 -16.01
N LEU A 21 -2.85 49.50 -16.60
CA LEU A 21 -1.66 50.30 -16.83
C LEU A 21 -0.46 49.83 -15.96
N LEU A 22 0.78 49.66 -16.47
CA LEU A 22 1.46 50.08 -17.68
C LEU A 22 2.72 49.21 -17.87
N LEU A 23 3.06 49.02 -19.13
CA LEU A 23 4.30 48.48 -19.63
C LEU A 23 5.50 49.40 -19.28
N ALA A 24 6.66 48.79 -19.01
CA ALA A 24 7.94 49.42 -19.28
C ALA A 24 8.90 48.39 -19.92
N LEU A 25 9.09 48.53 -21.20
CA LEU A 25 10.14 47.90 -22.00
C LEU A 25 11.47 48.57 -21.66
N VAL A 26 12.48 47.79 -21.28
CA VAL A 26 13.89 48.21 -21.41
C VAL A 26 14.61 47.13 -22.23
N SER A 27 14.87 47.49 -23.48
CA SER A 27 15.75 46.74 -24.38
C SER A 27 17.20 47.11 -24.07
N LEU A 28 18.02 46.13 -23.72
CA LEU A 28 19.46 46.26 -23.86
C LEU A 28 19.97 45.06 -24.68
N ALA A 29 20.41 45.41 -25.88
CA ALA A 29 21.15 44.51 -26.75
C ALA A 29 22.60 44.42 -26.24
N LEU A 30 23.13 43.23 -26.04
CA LEU A 30 24.54 42.93 -26.06
C LEU A 30 24.77 41.62 -26.80
N THR A 31 25.64 41.75 -27.77
CA THR A 31 26.08 40.84 -28.80
C THR A 31 26.90 39.68 -28.26
N GLY A 32 26.58 38.47 -28.75
CA GLY A 32 27.55 37.47 -29.19
C GLY A 32 28.30 36.64 -28.16
N TRP A 33 27.99 35.36 -28.13
CA TRP A 33 28.93 34.27 -28.42
C TRP A 33 28.13 32.96 -28.48
N GLY A 34 28.28 32.28 -29.62
CA GLY A 34 27.58 30.99 -29.83
C GLY A 34 28.22 29.88 -29.02
N GLY A 35 27.40 29.25 -28.22
CA GLY A 35 27.66 27.95 -27.67
C GLY A 35 26.40 27.12 -27.92
N ARG A 36 26.49 26.11 -28.78
CA ARG A 36 25.45 25.10 -28.99
C ARG A 36 25.29 24.32 -27.68
N CYS A 37 24.27 24.61 -26.91
CA CYS A 37 23.78 23.67 -25.90
C CYS A 37 22.85 22.69 -26.61
N ASN A 38 23.27 21.43 -26.71
CA ASN A 38 22.38 20.34 -27.01
C ASN A 38 21.27 20.34 -25.94
N GLY A 39 20.04 20.42 -26.41
CA GLY A 39 18.87 20.12 -25.57
C GLY A 39 18.93 18.65 -25.19
N GLY A 40 19.36 18.38 -23.98
CA GLY A 40 19.03 17.13 -23.32
C GLY A 40 17.60 17.27 -22.83
N ASP A 41 16.79 16.27 -23.09
CA ASP A 41 15.48 16.10 -22.45
C ASP A 41 15.64 16.23 -20.93
N PRO A 42 14.63 16.72 -20.21
CA PRO A 42 14.62 16.66 -18.76
C PRO A 42 14.78 15.19 -18.38
N LEU A 43 15.87 14.85 -17.71
CA LEU A 43 16.02 13.57 -17.05
C LEU A 43 14.82 13.44 -16.11
N GLU A 44 13.86 12.57 -16.43
CA GLU A 44 12.99 12.00 -15.44
C GLU A 44 13.91 11.36 -14.40
N LEU A 45 13.97 11.96 -13.23
CA LEU A 45 14.58 11.36 -12.07
C LEU A 45 13.65 10.21 -11.68
N GLU A 46 13.98 9.01 -12.11
CA GLU A 46 13.49 7.81 -11.45
C GLU A 46 13.75 8.00 -9.95
N PRO A 47 12.78 7.77 -9.06
CA PRO A 47 13.01 7.90 -7.63
C PRO A 47 14.13 6.93 -7.26
N ASP A 48 15.29 7.47 -6.93
CA ASP A 48 16.44 6.71 -6.46
C ASP A 48 15.98 5.89 -5.25
N GLY A 49 15.83 4.58 -5.45
CA GLY A 49 15.75 3.62 -4.35
C GLY A 49 17.03 3.68 -3.51
N PRO A 50 17.04 3.16 -2.29
CA PRO A 50 18.15 3.29 -1.37
C PRO A 50 19.44 2.74 -1.96
N GLY A 51 20.52 3.50 -1.80
CA GLY A 51 21.94 3.20 -1.92
C GLY A 51 22.36 2.16 -2.95
N ASP A 52 22.55 2.61 -4.16
CA ASP A 52 23.01 1.89 -5.35
C ASP A 52 24.40 1.26 -5.15
N GLY A 53 24.50 0.06 -4.61
CA GLY A 53 25.79 -0.60 -4.52
C GLY A 53 25.78 -2.10 -4.31
N ASP A 54 24.86 -2.64 -3.51
CA ASP A 54 24.99 -4.00 -3.00
C ASP A 54 23.69 -4.83 -3.05
N LEU A 55 22.65 -4.45 -3.81
CA LEU A 55 21.42 -5.21 -3.93
C LEU A 55 21.30 -5.86 -5.32
N GLU A 56 21.04 -7.16 -5.37
CA GLU A 56 20.75 -7.94 -6.57
C GLU A 56 19.26 -8.28 -6.59
N LEU A 57 18.55 -7.89 -7.65
CA LEU A 57 17.16 -8.29 -7.89
C LEU A 57 17.11 -9.81 -8.09
N VAL A 58 16.30 -10.50 -7.26
CA VAL A 58 16.20 -11.97 -7.29
C VAL A 58 14.81 -12.47 -7.65
N TRP A 59 13.81 -11.64 -7.51
CA TRP A 59 12.42 -11.96 -7.89
C TRP A 59 11.63 -10.67 -8.10
N GLU A 60 10.76 -10.68 -9.10
CA GLU A 60 9.86 -9.56 -9.39
C GLU A 60 8.57 -10.02 -10.04
N ASP A 61 7.53 -9.20 -9.94
CA ASP A 61 6.36 -9.22 -10.80
C ASP A 61 5.91 -7.80 -11.12
N GLU A 62 5.94 -7.45 -12.40
CA GLU A 62 5.56 -6.14 -12.94
C GLU A 62 4.10 -6.15 -13.44
N PHE A 63 3.36 -7.21 -13.22
CA PHE A 63 1.94 -7.40 -13.53
C PHE A 63 1.52 -7.06 -14.95
N GLU A 64 2.42 -7.25 -15.90
CA GLU A 64 2.16 -7.02 -17.32
C GLU A 64 1.20 -8.06 -17.89
N GLY A 65 0.18 -7.59 -18.62
CA GLY A 65 -0.79 -8.48 -19.28
C GLY A 65 -2.13 -7.80 -19.56
N PRO A 66 -3.01 -8.50 -20.29
CA PRO A 66 -4.31 -7.94 -20.65
C PRO A 66 -5.29 -7.86 -19.47
N ALA A 67 -6.18 -6.87 -19.48
CA ALA A 67 -7.23 -6.70 -18.49
C ALA A 67 -8.07 -7.98 -18.29
N GLY A 68 -8.32 -8.33 -17.03
CA GLY A 68 -9.09 -9.50 -16.62
C GLY A 68 -8.31 -10.81 -16.59
N GLN A 69 -7.02 -10.81 -16.97
CA GLN A 69 -6.16 -11.98 -16.77
C GLN A 69 -5.82 -12.14 -15.28
N LEU A 70 -5.81 -13.38 -14.80
CA LEU A 70 -5.29 -13.70 -13.47
C LEU A 70 -3.77 -13.49 -13.43
N PRO A 71 -3.20 -13.14 -12.26
CA PRO A 71 -1.75 -13.08 -12.08
C PRO A 71 -1.10 -14.43 -12.39
N ASP A 72 0.21 -14.39 -12.66
CA ASP A 72 1.00 -15.55 -13.07
C ASP A 72 0.96 -16.66 -12.00
N ALA A 73 0.44 -17.83 -12.36
CA ALA A 73 0.31 -18.98 -11.48
C ALA A 73 1.66 -19.62 -11.08
N ASP A 74 2.74 -19.31 -11.78
CA ASP A 74 4.10 -19.71 -11.38
C ASP A 74 4.68 -18.79 -10.30
N LYS A 75 4.04 -17.64 -10.04
CA LYS A 75 4.43 -16.67 -9.03
C LYS A 75 3.44 -16.57 -7.86
N TRP A 76 2.13 -16.73 -8.13
CA TRP A 76 1.06 -16.48 -7.16
C TRP A 76 0.09 -17.64 -7.00
N GLY A 77 -0.13 -18.03 -5.76
CA GLY A 77 -1.23 -18.89 -5.32
C GLY A 77 -2.33 -18.07 -4.62
N TYR A 78 -3.41 -18.76 -4.22
CA TYR A 78 -4.58 -18.13 -3.62
C TYR A 78 -4.91 -18.78 -2.27
N ASP A 79 -5.22 -17.98 -1.27
CA ASP A 79 -5.89 -18.41 -0.07
C ASP A 79 -7.40 -18.20 -0.26
N ILE A 80 -8.15 -19.27 -0.45
CA ILE A 80 -9.59 -19.22 -0.73
C ILE A 80 -10.38 -19.57 0.53
N GLY A 81 -11.33 -18.73 0.90
CA GLY A 81 -12.19 -19.02 2.04
C GLY A 81 -12.76 -17.80 2.73
N GLY A 82 -13.69 -18.05 3.65
CA GLY A 82 -14.36 -17.03 4.46
C GLY A 82 -14.30 -17.33 5.95
N SER A 83 -13.19 -17.90 6.46
CA SER A 83 -13.04 -18.26 7.87
C SER A 83 -12.88 -17.03 8.80
N GLY A 84 -12.63 -15.83 8.23
CA GLY A 84 -12.30 -14.62 8.97
C GLY A 84 -10.82 -14.53 9.35
N TRP A 85 -10.01 -15.48 8.90
CA TRP A 85 -8.53 -15.52 8.98
C TRP A 85 -7.95 -15.24 10.38
N GLY A 86 -8.69 -15.58 11.45
CA GLY A 86 -8.29 -15.30 12.83
C GLY A 86 -8.57 -13.88 13.32
N ASN A 87 -8.97 -12.95 12.44
CA ASN A 87 -9.17 -11.52 12.72
C ASN A 87 -10.63 -11.06 12.61
N ALA A 88 -11.61 -11.99 12.53
CA ALA A 88 -13.02 -11.72 12.31
C ALA A 88 -13.31 -10.92 11.03
N GLN A 89 -12.52 -11.13 9.98
CA GLN A 89 -12.73 -10.55 8.65
C GLN A 89 -14.06 -11.04 8.06
N LEU A 90 -14.71 -10.22 7.27
CA LEU A 90 -16.10 -10.43 6.82
C LEU A 90 -16.19 -10.97 5.39
N GLU A 91 -15.14 -10.82 4.59
CA GLU A 91 -15.11 -11.27 3.20
C GLU A 91 -14.96 -12.79 3.05
N TYR A 92 -15.30 -13.26 1.85
CA TYR A 92 -14.85 -14.52 1.30
C TYR A 92 -13.79 -14.23 0.24
N ASP A 93 -12.56 -14.67 0.44
CA ASP A 93 -11.49 -14.55 -0.53
C ASP A 93 -11.64 -15.57 -1.65
N THR A 94 -11.47 -15.13 -2.88
CA THR A 94 -11.69 -15.89 -4.10
C THR A 94 -10.53 -15.74 -5.09
N ASP A 95 -10.46 -16.64 -6.07
CA ASP A 95 -9.59 -16.57 -7.24
C ASP A 95 -10.30 -16.03 -8.50
N ARG A 96 -11.47 -15.38 -8.31
CA ARG A 96 -12.25 -14.88 -9.44
C ARG A 96 -11.65 -13.60 -10.03
N PRO A 97 -11.65 -13.43 -11.37
CA PRO A 97 -11.14 -12.21 -12.01
C PRO A 97 -11.85 -10.93 -11.57
N THR A 98 -13.04 -11.03 -10.97
CA THR A 98 -13.76 -9.89 -10.40
C THR A 98 -13.18 -9.41 -9.06
N ASN A 99 -12.39 -10.26 -8.38
CA ASN A 99 -11.75 -9.93 -7.10
C ASN A 99 -10.23 -9.77 -7.25
N VAL A 100 -9.61 -10.46 -8.22
CA VAL A 100 -8.18 -10.35 -8.48
C VAL A 100 -7.90 -10.56 -9.97
N SER A 101 -7.29 -9.56 -10.62
CA SER A 101 -6.88 -9.65 -12.03
C SER A 101 -5.93 -8.52 -12.39
N LEU A 102 -5.25 -8.67 -13.53
CA LEU A 102 -4.54 -7.57 -14.16
C LEU A 102 -5.55 -6.57 -14.73
N ASP A 103 -5.24 -5.28 -14.64
CA ASP A 103 -6.10 -4.21 -15.15
C ASP A 103 -5.88 -3.90 -16.64
N GLY A 104 -4.76 -4.37 -17.22
CA GLY A 104 -4.35 -4.12 -18.61
C GLY A 104 -3.56 -2.83 -18.78
N GLU A 105 -3.25 -2.14 -17.68
CA GLU A 105 -2.44 -0.91 -17.62
C GLU A 105 -1.13 -1.12 -16.85
N GLY A 106 -0.76 -2.40 -16.60
CA GLY A 106 0.44 -2.78 -15.87
C GLY A 106 0.24 -2.93 -14.36
N HIS A 107 -1.00 -3.12 -13.88
CA HIS A 107 -1.23 -3.28 -12.46
C HIS A 107 -2.01 -4.56 -12.15
N LEU A 108 -1.72 -5.14 -10.98
CA LEU A 108 -2.61 -6.08 -10.32
C LEU A 108 -3.69 -5.32 -9.56
N ALA A 109 -4.95 -5.65 -9.81
CA ALA A 109 -6.10 -5.14 -9.09
C ALA A 109 -6.63 -6.19 -8.10
N ILE A 110 -6.58 -5.92 -6.79
CA ILE A 110 -7.27 -6.71 -5.76
C ILE A 110 -8.50 -5.90 -5.31
N THR A 111 -9.70 -6.45 -5.55
CA THR A 111 -10.97 -5.73 -5.44
C THR A 111 -11.89 -6.35 -4.41
N ALA A 112 -12.13 -5.63 -3.33
CA ALA A 112 -13.18 -5.92 -2.36
C ALA A 112 -14.55 -5.47 -2.89
N ARG A 113 -15.57 -6.32 -2.77
CA ARG A 113 -16.92 -6.10 -3.28
C ARG A 113 -17.96 -6.41 -2.22
N GLU A 114 -19.03 -5.64 -2.22
CA GLU A 114 -20.24 -5.98 -1.48
C GLU A 114 -21.11 -6.87 -2.36
N GLU A 115 -21.12 -8.15 -2.08
CA GLU A 115 -21.92 -9.16 -2.75
C GLU A 115 -22.08 -10.40 -1.85
N GLU A 116 -23.27 -11.02 -1.86
CA GLU A 116 -23.44 -12.29 -1.16
C GLU A 116 -22.73 -13.43 -1.89
N TYR A 117 -21.82 -14.09 -1.18
CA TYR A 117 -21.08 -15.22 -1.71
C TYR A 117 -20.75 -16.24 -0.61
N LEU A 118 -21.23 -17.47 -0.77
CA LEU A 118 -20.99 -18.60 0.16
C LEU A 118 -21.21 -18.27 1.65
N GLY A 119 -22.24 -17.45 1.95
CA GLY A 119 -22.62 -17.08 3.31
C GLY A 119 -21.82 -15.89 3.89
N ARG A 120 -21.13 -15.15 3.04
CA ARG A 120 -20.48 -13.87 3.36
C ARG A 120 -21.13 -12.76 2.56
N GLU A 121 -21.15 -11.55 3.13
CA GLU A 121 -21.73 -10.35 2.52
C GLU A 121 -20.73 -9.60 1.64
N TYR A 122 -19.44 -9.99 1.70
CA TYR A 122 -18.35 -9.38 0.95
C TYR A 122 -17.50 -10.46 0.30
N THR A 123 -16.87 -10.10 -0.82
CA THR A 123 -15.82 -10.90 -1.46
C THR A 123 -14.58 -10.05 -1.68
N SER A 124 -13.43 -10.71 -1.67
CA SER A 124 -12.14 -10.09 -1.98
C SER A 124 -11.18 -11.15 -2.51
N ALA A 125 -9.87 -10.87 -2.45
CA ALA A 125 -8.86 -11.85 -2.73
C ALA A 125 -7.65 -11.68 -1.81
N ARG A 126 -7.02 -12.83 -1.52
CA ARG A 126 -5.75 -12.97 -0.82
C ARG A 126 -4.85 -13.88 -1.65
N ILE A 127 -3.77 -13.32 -2.16
CA ILE A 127 -2.79 -14.04 -2.96
C ILE A 127 -1.46 -14.14 -2.24
N ASN A 128 -0.69 -15.17 -2.55
CA ASN A 128 0.58 -15.41 -1.87
C ASN A 128 1.60 -16.11 -2.78
N THR A 129 2.88 -16.07 -2.38
CA THR A 129 3.96 -16.76 -3.08
C THR A 129 4.35 -18.09 -2.39
N LYS A 130 3.52 -18.63 -1.50
CA LYS A 130 3.78 -19.83 -0.72
C LYS A 130 4.08 -21.03 -1.62
N GLY A 131 5.25 -21.67 -1.41
CA GLY A 131 5.69 -22.81 -2.20
C GLY A 131 6.18 -22.47 -3.61
N LEU A 132 6.05 -21.20 -4.04
CA LEU A 132 6.50 -20.70 -5.36
C LEU A 132 7.77 -19.84 -5.21
N PHE A 133 7.73 -18.87 -4.28
CA PHE A 133 8.87 -18.04 -3.93
C PHE A 133 8.90 -17.77 -2.43
N GLN A 134 10.08 -17.85 -1.85
CA GLN A 134 10.35 -17.51 -0.46
C GLN A 134 11.82 -17.12 -0.29
N GLN A 135 12.09 -16.18 0.60
CA GLN A 135 13.43 -15.64 0.81
C GLN A 135 13.68 -15.36 2.27
N THR A 136 14.95 -15.52 2.70
CA THR A 136 15.44 -15.06 4.00
C THR A 136 16.30 -13.84 3.77
N ARG A 137 15.96 -12.72 4.42
CA ARG A 137 16.68 -11.44 4.34
C ARG A 137 16.67 -10.80 2.96
N GLY A 138 17.05 -9.54 2.92
CA GLY A 138 17.07 -8.73 1.73
C GLY A 138 16.05 -7.59 1.81
N ARG A 139 15.77 -6.96 0.70
CA ARG A 139 14.76 -5.91 0.59
C ARG A 139 13.54 -6.45 -0.14
N PHE A 140 12.39 -6.29 0.47
CA PHE A 140 11.08 -6.62 -0.10
C PHE A 140 10.33 -5.31 -0.29
N GLU A 141 9.87 -5.03 -1.48
CA GLU A 141 9.16 -3.80 -1.78
C GLU A 141 8.03 -4.00 -2.79
N ALA A 142 7.02 -3.17 -2.67
CA ALA A 142 5.92 -3.11 -3.63
C ALA A 142 5.47 -1.65 -3.82
N ARG A 143 5.12 -1.29 -5.06
CA ARG A 143 4.54 0.00 -5.39
C ARG A 143 3.03 -0.16 -5.49
N ILE A 144 2.32 0.49 -4.56
CA ILE A 144 0.89 0.24 -4.34
C ILE A 144 0.13 1.56 -4.20
N LYS A 145 -1.07 1.60 -4.79
CA LYS A 145 -2.09 2.62 -4.54
C LYS A 145 -3.22 2.00 -3.73
N LEU A 146 -3.55 2.62 -2.58
CA LEU A 146 -4.43 2.03 -1.58
C LEU A 146 -5.89 2.45 -1.76
N PRO A 147 -6.87 1.56 -1.46
CA PRO A 147 -8.28 1.91 -1.39
C PRO A 147 -8.62 2.70 -0.13
N ILE A 148 -9.81 3.30 -0.07
CA ILE A 148 -10.31 4.02 1.10
C ILE A 148 -11.65 3.47 1.59
N GLY A 149 -12.03 3.84 2.80
CA GLY A 149 -13.36 3.56 3.37
C GLY A 149 -13.28 2.87 4.72
N GLN A 150 -14.28 3.13 5.55
CA GLN A 150 -14.42 2.45 6.84
C GLN A 150 -14.48 0.93 6.64
N GLY A 151 -13.67 0.18 7.39
CA GLY A 151 -13.66 -1.27 7.34
C GLY A 151 -12.91 -1.86 6.14
N ILE A 152 -12.14 -1.09 5.37
CA ILE A 152 -11.28 -1.57 4.29
C ILE A 152 -9.84 -1.71 4.82
N TRP A 153 -9.26 -2.91 4.65
CA TRP A 153 -7.97 -3.29 5.21
C TRP A 153 -7.06 -3.94 4.16
N PRO A 154 -6.39 -3.15 3.32
CA PRO A 154 -5.34 -3.65 2.45
C PRO A 154 -4.08 -3.96 3.24
N ALA A 155 -3.33 -5.00 2.80
CA ALA A 155 -2.08 -5.39 3.39
C ALA A 155 -1.09 -5.95 2.35
N PHE A 156 0.19 -5.62 2.56
CA PHE A 156 1.36 -6.23 1.96
C PHE A 156 2.26 -6.70 3.09
N TRP A 157 2.42 -8.01 3.22
CA TRP A 157 3.02 -8.62 4.38
C TRP A 157 3.65 -9.98 4.06
N MET A 158 4.34 -10.56 5.02
CA MET A 158 5.05 -11.83 4.87
C MET A 158 4.81 -12.73 6.07
N LEU A 159 4.76 -14.03 5.81
CA LEU A 159 4.61 -15.07 6.83
C LEU A 159 5.73 -16.10 6.72
N GLY A 160 6.19 -16.61 7.87
CA GLY A 160 7.22 -17.64 7.91
C GLY A 160 6.83 -18.90 7.14
N ALA A 161 7.74 -19.41 6.31
CA ALA A 161 7.46 -20.53 5.40
C ALA A 161 7.20 -21.85 6.13
N ASP A 162 7.58 -21.95 7.39
CA ASP A 162 7.36 -23.09 8.28
C ASP A 162 6.01 -23.02 9.05
N PHE A 163 5.14 -22.04 8.73
CA PHE A 163 3.83 -21.82 9.34
C PHE A 163 3.01 -23.09 9.56
N GLU A 164 2.99 -24.00 8.58
CA GLU A 164 2.22 -25.25 8.70
C GLU A 164 2.78 -26.23 9.75
N THR A 165 4.04 -26.03 10.12
CA THR A 165 4.75 -26.92 11.06
C THR A 165 4.74 -26.36 12.47
N VAL A 166 5.08 -25.06 12.62
CA VAL A 166 5.22 -24.44 13.94
C VAL A 166 4.00 -23.60 14.35
N GLY A 167 3.20 -23.16 13.38
CA GLY A 167 2.01 -22.33 13.59
C GLY A 167 2.35 -20.87 13.88
N TRP A 168 1.32 -20.03 13.91
CA TRP A 168 1.40 -18.63 14.29
C TRP A 168 1.23 -18.48 15.81
N PRO A 169 1.99 -17.60 16.51
CA PRO A 169 2.96 -16.64 15.96
C PRO A 169 4.39 -17.15 15.87
N ASP A 170 4.67 -18.44 16.12
CA ASP A 170 6.00 -19.00 16.21
C ASP A 170 6.76 -18.99 14.85
N CYS A 171 6.00 -18.99 13.72
CA CYS A 171 6.58 -18.83 12.40
C CYS A 171 7.05 -17.40 12.09
N GLY A 172 6.65 -16.40 12.90
CA GLY A 172 6.90 -14.99 12.62
C GLY A 172 6.01 -14.43 11.51
N GLU A 173 5.74 -13.11 11.58
CA GLU A 173 5.00 -12.33 10.59
C GLU A 173 5.62 -10.94 10.49
N ILE A 174 5.79 -10.43 9.27
CA ILE A 174 6.34 -9.11 8.98
C ILE A 174 5.30 -8.35 8.13
N ASP A 175 4.63 -7.38 8.73
CA ASP A 175 3.68 -6.53 8.03
C ASP A 175 4.41 -5.31 7.49
N ILE A 176 4.70 -5.35 6.18
CA ILE A 176 5.41 -4.26 5.50
C ILE A 176 4.50 -3.06 5.39
N MET A 177 3.24 -3.30 5.06
CA MET A 177 2.20 -2.29 4.94
C MET A 177 0.87 -2.87 5.42
N GLU A 178 0.30 -2.27 6.46
CA GLU A 178 -1.09 -2.42 6.85
C GLU A 178 -1.77 -1.04 6.87
N TYR A 179 -3.00 -0.98 6.40
CA TYR A 179 -3.68 0.30 6.26
C TYR A 179 -5.15 0.20 6.67
N ARG A 180 -5.62 1.25 7.32
CA ARG A 180 -7.04 1.43 7.65
C ARG A 180 -7.64 2.42 6.66
N GLY A 181 -8.53 1.95 5.81
CA GLY A 181 -9.13 2.79 4.78
C GLY A 181 -9.85 4.05 5.29
N GLN A 182 -10.21 4.11 6.57
CA GLN A 182 -10.76 5.28 7.24
C GLN A 182 -9.70 6.31 7.72
N GLU A 183 -8.41 5.96 7.65
CA GLU A 183 -7.29 6.81 8.07
C GLU A 183 -6.35 7.05 6.87
N PRO A 184 -6.78 7.81 5.83
CA PRO A 184 -6.18 7.78 4.50
C PRO A 184 -4.71 8.20 4.43
N ASN A 185 -4.19 8.85 5.44
CA ASN A 185 -2.79 9.30 5.50
C ASN A 185 -1.94 8.56 6.56
N ILE A 186 -2.47 7.49 7.17
CA ILE A 186 -1.77 6.74 8.22
C ILE A 186 -1.54 5.30 7.78
N LEU A 187 -0.29 4.86 7.83
CA LEU A 187 0.16 3.52 7.55
C LEU A 187 0.71 2.87 8.82
N HIS A 188 0.67 1.54 8.89
CA HIS A 188 1.23 0.76 9.98
C HIS A 188 2.21 -0.29 9.43
N GLY A 189 3.37 -0.42 10.06
CA GLY A 189 4.28 -1.55 9.92
C GLY A 189 4.32 -2.31 11.23
N SER A 190 4.26 -3.64 11.18
CA SER A 190 4.18 -4.48 12.38
C SER A 190 5.11 -5.67 12.31
N LEU A 191 5.48 -6.20 13.47
CA LEU A 191 6.25 -7.41 13.63
C LEU A 191 5.57 -8.29 14.68
N HIS A 192 5.25 -9.54 14.31
CA HIS A 192 4.66 -10.52 15.19
C HIS A 192 5.57 -11.73 15.36
N GLY A 193 5.67 -12.19 16.59
CA GLY A 193 6.42 -13.38 16.95
C GLY A 193 6.06 -13.87 18.36
N PRO A 194 6.74 -14.93 18.85
CA PRO A 194 6.50 -15.47 20.18
C PRO A 194 6.70 -14.42 21.27
N GLY A 195 5.66 -14.16 22.05
CA GLY A 195 5.64 -13.16 23.12
C GLY A 195 5.27 -11.74 22.70
N TYR A 196 5.08 -11.47 21.41
CA TYR A 196 4.68 -10.16 20.87
C TYR A 196 3.84 -10.36 19.59
N SER A 197 2.56 -10.60 19.73
CA SER A 197 1.67 -10.88 18.60
C SER A 197 0.26 -10.34 18.82
N GLY A 198 -0.55 -10.25 17.77
CA GLY A 198 -1.88 -9.67 17.81
C GLY A 198 -1.86 -8.26 18.37
N GLY A 199 -2.68 -7.95 19.36
CA GLY A 199 -2.70 -6.64 20.01
C GLY A 199 -1.43 -6.26 20.79
N GLY A 200 -0.49 -7.18 20.95
CA GLY A 200 0.82 -6.98 21.57
C GLY A 200 1.99 -6.93 20.59
N ALA A 201 1.72 -6.86 19.30
CA ALA A 201 2.73 -6.75 18.25
C ALA A 201 3.62 -5.51 18.40
N LEU A 202 4.84 -5.59 17.87
CA LEU A 202 5.70 -4.41 17.75
C LEU A 202 5.25 -3.63 16.51
N THR A 203 4.54 -2.51 16.72
CA THR A 203 3.93 -1.72 15.65
C THR A 203 4.40 -0.27 15.69
N ARG A 204 4.58 0.32 14.51
CA ARG A 204 4.83 1.76 14.32
C ARG A 204 3.96 2.29 13.19
N SER A 205 3.34 3.45 13.41
CA SER A 205 2.63 4.17 12.36
C SER A 205 3.54 5.17 11.66
N TYR A 206 3.30 5.36 10.36
CA TYR A 206 3.83 6.46 9.55
C TYR A 206 2.68 7.34 9.10
N THR A 207 2.83 8.65 9.20
CA THR A 207 1.86 9.62 8.69
C THR A 207 2.43 10.30 7.46
N LEU A 208 1.75 10.18 6.33
CA LEU A 208 2.12 10.83 5.07
C LEU A 208 2.12 12.36 5.28
N PRO A 209 3.20 13.06 4.95
CA PRO A 209 3.24 14.52 5.06
C PRO A 209 2.26 15.20 4.10
N GLY A 210 1.64 16.30 4.55
CA GLY A 210 0.74 17.10 3.71
C GLY A 210 -0.74 16.78 3.94
N ALA A 211 -1.55 17.04 2.91
CA ALA A 211 -3.00 16.84 2.94
C ALA A 211 -3.46 15.63 2.08
N GLU A 212 -2.52 14.94 1.46
CA GLU A 212 -2.76 13.80 0.57
C GLU A 212 -2.88 12.51 1.36
N GLY A 213 -3.55 11.52 0.79
CA GLY A 213 -3.68 10.17 1.31
C GLY A 213 -2.99 9.15 0.42
N PHE A 214 -2.71 8.00 0.96
CA PHE A 214 -2.15 6.85 0.21
C PHE A 214 -3.07 6.33 -0.91
N ASN A 215 -4.28 6.86 -1.01
CA ASN A 215 -5.24 6.60 -2.08
C ASN A 215 -5.11 7.58 -3.26
N ASP A 216 -4.36 8.66 -3.13
CA ASP A 216 -4.27 9.69 -4.18
C ASP A 216 -3.26 9.28 -5.27
N ASP A 217 -2.15 8.62 -4.89
CA ASP A 217 -1.12 8.15 -5.81
C ASP A 217 -0.51 6.81 -5.37
N PHE A 218 0.41 6.28 -6.18
CA PHE A 218 1.21 5.11 -5.85
C PHE A 218 2.36 5.49 -4.92
N HIS A 219 2.60 4.65 -3.91
CA HIS A 219 3.71 4.75 -2.99
C HIS A 219 4.49 3.44 -2.93
N VAL A 220 5.78 3.50 -2.65
CA VAL A 220 6.61 2.32 -2.43
C VAL A 220 6.63 1.99 -0.95
N PHE A 221 6.19 0.80 -0.59
CA PHE A 221 6.26 0.24 0.75
C PHE A 221 7.34 -0.82 0.77
N ALA A 222 8.27 -0.73 1.72
CA ALA A 222 9.38 -1.67 1.76
C ALA A 222 9.81 -2.04 3.18
N VAL A 223 10.42 -3.22 3.29
CA VAL A 223 11.22 -3.63 4.44
C VAL A 223 12.61 -4.07 4.00
N GLU A 224 13.63 -3.58 4.66
CA GLU A 224 14.99 -4.14 4.61
C GLU A 224 15.18 -5.07 5.81
N TRP A 225 15.45 -6.30 5.52
CA TRP A 225 15.60 -7.35 6.52
C TRP A 225 17.04 -7.89 6.52
N GLU A 226 17.75 -7.57 7.57
CA GLU A 226 19.11 -8.00 7.85
C GLU A 226 19.13 -9.12 8.91
N SER A 227 20.32 -9.57 9.32
CA SER A 227 20.45 -10.66 10.32
C SER A 227 19.89 -10.30 11.70
N ASP A 228 19.96 -9.03 12.06
CA ASP A 228 19.67 -8.50 13.40
C ASP A 228 18.88 -7.19 13.37
N ALA A 229 18.29 -6.85 12.23
CA ALA A 229 17.45 -5.68 12.09
C ALA A 229 16.41 -5.86 10.99
N LEU A 230 15.23 -5.28 11.20
CA LEU A 230 14.26 -4.99 10.16
C LEU A 230 14.01 -3.48 10.15
N THR A 231 14.05 -2.88 8.95
CA THR A 231 13.81 -1.45 8.75
C THR A 231 12.70 -1.24 7.74
N TRP A 232 11.65 -0.50 8.11
CA TRP A 232 10.51 -0.20 7.25
C TRP A 232 10.65 1.15 6.58
N PHE A 233 10.18 1.22 5.34
CA PHE A 233 10.24 2.42 4.51
C PHE A 233 8.88 2.72 3.88
N VAL A 234 8.61 4.02 3.70
CA VAL A 234 7.62 4.55 2.78
C VAL A 234 8.37 5.44 1.81
N ASP A 235 8.30 5.12 0.53
CA ASP A 235 9.11 5.74 -0.52
C ASP A 235 10.62 5.65 -0.15
N SER A 236 11.30 6.77 -0.06
CA SER A 236 12.71 6.82 0.36
C SER A 236 12.90 7.05 1.88
N THR A 237 11.80 7.10 2.67
CA THR A 237 11.86 7.47 4.08
C THR A 237 11.78 6.24 4.98
N SER A 238 12.86 5.94 5.71
CA SER A 238 12.80 4.95 6.81
C SER A 238 12.05 5.55 8.01
N TYR A 239 11.11 4.78 8.59
CA TYR A 239 10.30 5.28 9.72
C TYR A 239 10.28 4.35 10.94
N TYR A 240 10.71 3.11 10.77
CA TYR A 240 10.68 2.12 11.85
C TYR A 240 11.86 1.16 11.75
N VAL A 241 12.47 0.85 12.88
CA VAL A 241 13.54 -0.15 12.99
C VAL A 241 13.24 -1.04 14.19
N VAL A 242 13.35 -2.35 13.99
CA VAL A 242 13.21 -3.36 15.05
C VAL A 242 14.47 -4.26 15.03
N THR A 243 15.02 -4.51 16.22
CA THR A 243 16.17 -5.40 16.44
C THR A 243 15.81 -6.42 17.52
N PRO A 244 16.59 -7.51 17.72
CA PRO A 244 16.40 -8.41 18.85
C PRO A 244 16.34 -7.69 20.21
N GLY A 245 17.04 -6.56 20.33
CA GLY A 245 17.01 -5.72 21.55
C GLY A 245 15.72 -4.92 21.73
N SER A 246 14.84 -4.87 20.73
CA SER A 246 13.53 -4.21 20.79
C SER A 246 12.43 -5.11 21.35
N LEU A 247 12.70 -6.42 21.49
CA LEU A 247 11.71 -7.40 21.94
C LEU A 247 11.33 -7.19 23.41
N PRO A 248 10.06 -7.44 23.79
CA PRO A 248 9.66 -7.46 25.18
C PRO A 248 10.27 -8.66 25.92
N ASP A 249 10.27 -8.62 27.26
CA ASP A 249 10.71 -9.72 28.09
C ASP A 249 9.96 -11.01 27.73
N GLY A 250 10.71 -12.06 27.44
CA GLY A 250 10.18 -13.37 27.01
C GLY A 250 9.86 -13.46 25.52
N GLY A 251 10.06 -12.41 24.74
CA GLY A 251 9.95 -12.43 23.28
C GLY A 251 11.13 -13.19 22.65
N SER A 252 10.87 -13.86 21.53
CA SER A 252 11.87 -14.59 20.75
C SER A 252 12.01 -14.03 19.34
N TRP A 253 13.25 -13.82 18.88
CA TRP A 253 13.54 -13.44 17.51
C TRP A 253 13.47 -14.69 16.61
N VAL A 254 12.55 -14.67 15.64
CA VAL A 254 12.29 -15.83 14.75
C VAL A 254 12.51 -15.49 13.28
N PHE A 255 13.15 -14.35 12.98
CA PHE A 255 13.37 -13.86 11.60
C PHE A 255 14.75 -14.29 11.08
N ASP A 256 14.95 -15.62 10.95
CA ASP A 256 16.19 -16.24 10.51
C ASP A 256 15.98 -17.40 9.52
N HIS A 257 14.75 -17.59 9.05
CA HIS A 257 14.32 -18.61 8.09
C HIS A 257 13.52 -17.97 6.93
N PRO A 258 13.17 -18.69 5.85
CA PRO A 258 12.46 -18.11 4.72
C PRO A 258 11.04 -17.64 5.06
N PHE A 259 10.61 -16.52 4.43
CA PHE A 259 9.27 -16.00 4.46
C PHE A 259 8.71 -15.89 3.04
N PHE A 260 7.40 -16.04 2.87
CA PHE A 260 6.68 -15.83 1.63
C PHE A 260 5.81 -14.58 1.71
N ILE A 261 5.52 -13.98 0.55
CA ILE A 261 4.78 -12.73 0.41
C ILE A 261 3.28 -13.00 0.37
N ILE A 262 2.50 -12.09 0.95
CA ILE A 262 1.02 -12.08 0.87
C ILE A 262 0.56 -10.66 0.51
N LEU A 263 -0.43 -10.59 -0.39
CA LEU A 263 -1.17 -9.38 -0.75
C LEU A 263 -2.67 -9.64 -0.59
N ASN A 264 -3.38 -8.76 0.09
CA ASN A 264 -4.84 -8.88 0.22
C ASN A 264 -5.53 -7.54 0.47
N VAL A 265 -6.84 -7.52 0.28
CA VAL A 265 -7.73 -6.48 0.79
C VAL A 265 -8.79 -7.14 1.65
N ALA A 266 -8.63 -7.09 2.96
CA ALA A 266 -9.62 -7.59 3.88
C ALA A 266 -10.78 -6.59 4.05
N VAL A 267 -11.94 -7.09 4.44
CA VAL A 267 -13.13 -6.29 4.76
C VAL A 267 -13.53 -6.55 6.21
N GLY A 268 -13.62 -5.50 7.02
CA GLY A 268 -13.95 -5.63 8.43
C GLY A 268 -12.80 -6.22 9.26
N GLY A 269 -13.16 -6.72 10.44
CA GLY A 269 -12.23 -7.34 11.37
C GLY A 269 -11.81 -6.44 12.53
N TYR A 270 -11.01 -7.02 13.43
CA TYR A 270 -10.65 -6.35 14.69
C TYR A 270 -9.82 -5.07 14.49
N PHE A 271 -9.04 -5.01 13.42
CA PHE A 271 -8.14 -3.88 13.18
C PHE A 271 -8.84 -2.62 12.65
N VAL A 272 -9.83 -2.80 11.78
CA VAL A 272 -10.50 -1.69 11.06
C VAL A 272 -11.96 -1.48 11.47
N GLY A 273 -12.59 -2.47 12.14
CA GLY A 273 -14.03 -2.47 12.38
C GLY A 273 -14.82 -2.84 11.11
N SER A 274 -16.14 -2.83 11.19
CA SER A 274 -16.99 -3.16 10.04
C SER A 274 -17.13 -1.97 9.09
N PRO A 275 -17.38 -2.21 7.78
CA PRO A 275 -17.90 -1.19 6.88
C PRO A 275 -19.16 -0.52 7.43
N ASP A 276 -19.40 0.73 7.05
CA ASP A 276 -20.59 1.50 7.41
C ASP A 276 -21.19 2.20 6.19
N ALA A 277 -22.22 3.01 6.39
CA ALA A 277 -22.92 3.72 5.31
C ALA A 277 -22.03 4.71 4.52
N THR A 278 -20.81 4.99 4.97
CA THR A 278 -19.84 5.84 4.27
C THR A 278 -18.92 5.05 3.36
N THR A 279 -18.86 3.71 3.53
CA THR A 279 -18.04 2.82 2.72
C THR A 279 -18.73 2.59 1.37
N THR A 280 -18.03 2.92 0.29
CA THR A 280 -18.50 2.65 -1.07
C THR A 280 -17.78 1.44 -1.65
N PHE A 281 -18.50 0.55 -2.31
CA PHE A 281 -17.92 -0.60 -3.02
C PHE A 281 -18.13 -0.46 -4.53
N PRO A 282 -17.25 -1.03 -5.38
CA PRO A 282 -16.05 -1.78 -5.01
C PRO A 282 -14.91 -0.89 -4.51
N GLN A 283 -14.00 -1.46 -3.71
CA GLN A 283 -12.75 -0.85 -3.31
C GLN A 283 -11.58 -1.68 -3.84
N THR A 284 -10.62 -1.04 -4.49
CA THR A 284 -9.55 -1.73 -5.20
C THR A 284 -8.17 -1.22 -4.75
N MET A 285 -7.31 -2.14 -4.36
CA MET A 285 -5.88 -1.92 -4.24
C MET A 285 -5.24 -2.19 -5.60
N LEU A 286 -4.45 -1.24 -6.10
CA LEU A 286 -3.66 -1.42 -7.31
C LEU A 286 -2.19 -1.63 -6.92
N VAL A 287 -1.58 -2.68 -7.45
CA VAL A 287 -0.16 -2.98 -7.25
C VAL A 287 0.52 -2.88 -8.61
N ASP A 288 1.44 -1.91 -8.74
CA ASP A 288 2.20 -1.67 -9.95
C ASP A 288 3.28 -2.75 -10.13
N TRP A 289 4.03 -3.01 -9.07
CA TRP A 289 5.02 -4.08 -9.06
C TRP A 289 5.32 -4.57 -7.64
N VAL A 290 5.90 -5.78 -7.56
CA VAL A 290 6.53 -6.33 -6.36
C VAL A 290 7.93 -6.78 -6.73
N ARG A 291 8.94 -6.36 -5.94
CA ARG A 291 10.35 -6.67 -6.18
C ARG A 291 11.04 -7.16 -4.91
N VAL A 292 11.90 -8.13 -5.07
CA VAL A 292 12.70 -8.67 -3.97
C VAL A 292 14.17 -8.68 -4.35
N TYR A 293 14.97 -8.13 -3.46
CA TYR A 293 16.41 -8.03 -3.62
C TYR A 293 17.13 -8.77 -2.49
N ARG A 294 18.32 -9.25 -2.76
CA ARG A 294 19.26 -9.74 -1.74
C ARG A 294 20.52 -8.88 -1.73
N SER A 295 21.23 -8.86 -0.62
CA SER A 295 22.56 -8.27 -0.59
C SER A 295 23.47 -9.03 -1.56
N ALA A 296 24.24 -8.31 -2.36
CA ALA A 296 25.25 -8.92 -3.22
C ALA A 296 26.29 -9.65 -2.35
N PRO A 297 26.83 -10.79 -2.83
CA PRO A 297 27.77 -11.63 -2.07
C PRO A 297 29.11 -10.95 -1.82
#